data_c2b28dfd4afc04299335bc0b399a5906
#
_entry.id   c2b28dfd4afc04299335bc0b399a5906
#
_cell.length_a   1.000
_cell.length_b   1.000
_cell.length_c   1.000
_cell.angle_alpha   90.00
_cell.angle_beta   90.00
_cell.angle_gamma   90.00
#
_symmetry.space_group_name_H-M   'P 1'
#
loop_
_entity.id
_entity.type
_entity.pdbx_description
1 polymer ?
#
loop_
_entity_poly.entity_id
_entity_poly.type
_entity_poly.pdbx_seq_one_letter_code
_entity_poly.pdbx_strand_id
1 'polypeptide(L)'
;MAHLKAMVLSSASITRRLAGLLFVIVLPLHAEVITVYGSDEFPPVSYMNAGVVAGAFPAILSRLEKETGDRYEIQLVPWARALWMAQREQGAVANISWTTERSMQMDYSVPIYPTEVVLVVKKGREFRFESLSDLKGKLIGAGLGSSYRDEVDAAIARGDILVDRDPNQLNRMRKLLSGRVDAIFVGAGRVGVKTMIESTPEFKDRADEFVVLPKVVAVDPLHLAIPKSLNKTEALQRLNRAYTKLKERGDLADLLPR
;
A
#
# COMPACT_ATOMS: atom_id res chain seq x y z
N MET A 1 12.48 103.84 -11.07
CA MET A 1 11.56 103.20 -11.98
C MET A 1 12.07 101.82 -12.27
N ALA A 2 11.61 100.80 -11.58
CA ALA A 2 12.11 99.47 -11.72
C ALA A 2 10.94 98.53 -12.09
N HIS A 3 11.06 97.85 -13.22
CA HIS A 3 10.12 96.82 -13.65
C HIS A 3 10.49 95.46 -13.05
N LEU A 4 9.55 94.98 -12.28
CA LEU A 4 9.61 93.64 -11.67
C LEU A 4 8.99 92.65 -12.66
N LYS A 5 9.81 91.71 -13.19
CA LYS A 5 9.32 90.55 -13.97
C LYS A 5 9.06 89.42 -13.09
N ALA A 6 7.81 88.96 -12.96
CA ALA A 6 7.42 87.79 -12.33
C ALA A 6 7.79 86.52 -13.15
N MET A 7 8.50 85.58 -12.52
CA MET A 7 8.89 84.34 -13.12
C MET A 7 7.92 83.21 -12.58
N VAL A 8 7.11 82.68 -13.49
CA VAL A 8 6.18 81.57 -13.17
C VAL A 8 6.97 80.31 -13.23
N LEU A 9 7.05 79.63 -12.03
CA LEU A 9 7.59 78.31 -11.91
C LEU A 9 6.50 77.27 -12.17
N SER A 10 6.67 76.53 -13.28
CA SER A 10 5.85 75.38 -13.64
C SER A 10 6.25 74.17 -12.78
N SER A 11 5.33 73.69 -11.98
CA SER A 11 5.49 72.46 -11.20
C SER A 11 5.21 71.22 -12.04
N ALA A 12 6.25 70.56 -12.50
CA ALA A 12 6.11 69.25 -13.13
C ALA A 12 5.93 68.16 -12.07
N SER A 13 4.73 67.59 -11.97
CA SER A 13 4.41 66.45 -11.15
C SER A 13 5.00 65.16 -11.74
N ILE A 14 6.05 64.64 -11.09
CA ILE A 14 6.65 63.36 -11.40
C ILE A 14 5.82 62.26 -10.73
N THR A 15 4.92 61.65 -11.49
CA THR A 15 4.20 60.45 -11.04
C THR A 15 5.13 59.21 -11.10
N ARG A 16 5.76 58.88 -9.99
CA ARG A 16 6.55 57.65 -9.83
C ARG A 16 5.59 56.45 -9.80
N ARG A 17 5.48 55.73 -10.92
CA ARG A 17 4.84 54.41 -10.98
C ARG A 17 5.76 53.43 -10.29
N LEU A 18 5.47 53.03 -9.02
CA LEU A 18 6.04 51.88 -8.39
C LEU A 18 5.47 50.65 -9.08
N ALA A 19 6.21 50.06 -10.02
CA ALA A 19 5.96 48.71 -10.49
C ALA A 19 6.42 47.74 -9.37
N GLY A 20 5.47 47.29 -8.58
CA GLY A 20 5.72 46.21 -7.59
C GLY A 20 6.06 44.93 -8.34
N LEU A 21 7.32 44.54 -8.35
CA LEU A 21 7.78 43.24 -8.83
C LEU A 21 7.31 42.19 -7.80
N LEU A 22 6.22 41.47 -8.10
CA LEU A 22 5.77 40.33 -7.31
C LEU A 22 6.81 39.21 -7.49
N PHE A 23 7.74 39.11 -6.57
CA PHE A 23 8.71 38.00 -6.53
C PHE A 23 7.95 36.75 -6.06
N VAL A 24 7.44 35.96 -7.00
CA VAL A 24 6.91 34.63 -6.71
C VAL A 24 8.11 33.77 -6.29
N ILE A 25 8.29 33.58 -4.98
CA ILE A 25 9.24 32.62 -4.46
C ILE A 25 8.69 31.23 -4.83
N VAL A 26 9.13 30.70 -5.94
CA VAL A 26 8.96 29.27 -6.26
C VAL A 26 9.90 28.52 -5.31
N LEU A 27 9.36 28.08 -4.18
CA LEU A 27 10.08 27.15 -3.31
C LEU A 27 10.42 25.92 -4.16
N PRO A 28 11.67 25.51 -4.23
CA PRO A 28 12.03 24.29 -4.95
C PRO A 28 11.27 23.13 -4.31
N LEU A 29 10.46 22.45 -5.10
CA LEU A 29 9.83 21.20 -4.72
C LEU A 29 10.98 20.20 -4.49
N HIS A 30 11.38 20.00 -3.25
CA HIS A 30 12.46 19.07 -2.94
C HIS A 30 11.93 17.66 -3.24
N ALA A 31 12.46 17.06 -4.29
CA ALA A 31 12.28 15.66 -4.59
C ALA A 31 12.91 14.84 -3.44
N GLU A 32 12.13 13.95 -2.86
CA GLU A 32 12.61 13.11 -1.77
C GLU A 32 12.90 11.69 -2.27
N VAL A 33 13.92 11.06 -1.69
CA VAL A 33 14.17 9.63 -1.85
C VAL A 33 13.58 8.92 -0.64
N ILE A 34 12.68 7.96 -0.90
CA ILE A 34 11.98 7.20 0.12
C ILE A 34 12.25 5.73 -0.10
N THR A 35 12.95 5.09 0.83
CA THR A 35 13.10 3.64 0.83
C THR A 35 11.75 3.00 1.18
N VAL A 36 11.31 2.04 0.38
CA VAL A 36 10.01 1.36 0.53
C VAL A 36 10.23 -0.14 0.61
N TYR A 37 9.94 -0.72 1.76
CA TYR A 37 9.97 -2.17 1.96
C TYR A 37 8.61 -2.78 1.60
N GLY A 38 8.62 -4.00 1.04
CA GLY A 38 7.40 -4.72 0.68
C GLY A 38 7.62 -6.22 0.67
N SER A 39 6.54 -6.98 0.51
CA SER A 39 6.62 -8.44 0.41
C SER A 39 7.17 -8.88 -0.95
N ASP A 40 8.08 -9.83 -0.92
CA ASP A 40 8.65 -10.51 -2.09
C ASP A 40 7.78 -11.68 -2.60
N GLU A 41 6.73 -12.08 -1.85
CA GLU A 41 5.83 -13.21 -2.17
C GLU A 41 4.35 -12.82 -2.05
N PHE A 42 3.91 -11.74 -2.71
CA PHE A 42 2.51 -11.29 -2.65
C PHE A 42 1.93 -10.96 -4.04
N PRO A 43 1.96 -11.92 -5.00
CA PRO A 43 1.44 -11.68 -6.34
C PRO A 43 -0.11 -11.55 -6.32
N PRO A 44 -0.68 -10.72 -7.20
CA PRO A 44 -0.03 -9.84 -8.19
C PRO A 44 0.39 -8.48 -7.63
N VAL A 45 0.33 -8.27 -6.32
CA VAL A 45 0.49 -6.96 -5.67
C VAL A 45 1.96 -6.53 -5.63
N SER A 46 2.84 -7.36 -5.06
CA SER A 46 4.30 -7.19 -5.11
C SER A 46 4.99 -8.55 -4.97
N TYR A 47 5.98 -8.81 -5.78
CA TYR A 47 6.72 -10.08 -5.75
C TYR A 47 8.04 -9.97 -6.53
N MET A 48 8.94 -10.92 -6.29
CA MET A 48 10.15 -11.07 -7.12
C MET A 48 9.85 -11.98 -8.29
N ASN A 49 10.08 -11.50 -9.52
CA ASN A 49 9.98 -12.28 -10.74
C ASN A 49 11.38 -12.41 -11.35
N ALA A 50 11.95 -13.61 -11.32
CA ALA A 50 13.31 -13.89 -11.81
C ALA A 50 14.36 -12.87 -11.31
N GLY A 51 14.29 -12.50 -10.03
CA GLY A 51 15.22 -11.54 -9.42
C GLY A 51 14.89 -10.06 -9.66
N VAL A 52 13.78 -9.76 -10.33
CA VAL A 52 13.33 -8.38 -10.61
C VAL A 52 12.08 -8.07 -9.80
N VAL A 53 12.02 -6.87 -9.24
CA VAL A 53 10.82 -6.35 -8.55
C VAL A 53 9.66 -6.25 -9.53
N ALA A 54 8.53 -6.85 -9.20
CA ALA A 54 7.33 -6.91 -10.02
C ALA A 54 6.06 -6.72 -9.17
N GLY A 55 4.95 -6.46 -9.85
CA GLY A 55 3.62 -6.35 -9.27
C GLY A 55 2.98 -4.97 -9.45
N ALA A 56 1.69 -4.90 -9.13
CA ALA A 56 0.90 -3.69 -9.30
C ALA A 56 1.40 -2.53 -8.43
N PHE A 57 1.76 -2.81 -7.18
CA PHE A 57 2.17 -1.75 -6.25
C PHE A 57 3.48 -1.07 -6.64
N PRO A 58 4.59 -1.79 -6.97
CA PRO A 58 5.78 -1.19 -7.54
C PRO A 58 5.51 -0.38 -8.83
N ALA A 59 4.66 -0.90 -9.71
CA ALA A 59 4.29 -0.20 -10.94
C ALA A 59 3.52 1.10 -10.68
N ILE A 60 2.62 1.11 -9.68
CA ILE A 60 1.92 2.32 -9.24
C ILE A 60 2.92 3.33 -8.68
N LEU A 61 3.85 2.92 -7.81
CA LEU A 61 4.88 3.81 -7.26
C LEU A 61 5.72 4.43 -8.37
N SER A 62 6.10 3.66 -9.40
CA SER A 62 6.84 4.20 -10.56
C SER A 62 6.05 5.25 -11.35
N ARG A 63 4.71 5.15 -11.44
CA ARG A 63 3.87 6.22 -12.02
C ARG A 63 3.80 7.44 -11.12
N LEU A 64 3.74 7.23 -9.81
CA LEU A 64 3.73 8.29 -8.82
C LEU A 64 5.04 9.09 -8.80
N GLU A 65 6.20 8.46 -9.02
CA GLU A 65 7.49 9.16 -9.18
C GLU A 65 7.43 10.24 -10.27
N LYS A 66 6.81 9.90 -11.40
CA LYS A 66 6.68 10.84 -12.54
C LYS A 66 5.77 12.02 -12.24
N GLU A 67 4.77 11.84 -11.37
CA GLU A 67 3.81 12.90 -11.00
C GLU A 67 4.31 13.76 -9.83
N THR A 68 5.08 13.20 -8.92
CA THR A 68 5.53 13.89 -7.70
C THR A 68 6.94 14.46 -7.81
N GLY A 69 7.79 13.85 -8.64
CA GLY A 69 9.22 14.07 -8.65
C GLY A 69 9.97 13.36 -7.52
N ASP A 70 9.27 12.77 -6.55
CA ASP A 70 9.89 11.93 -5.51
C ASP A 70 10.40 10.62 -6.11
N ARG A 71 11.33 9.93 -5.45
CA ARG A 71 11.88 8.64 -5.85
C ARG A 71 11.60 7.58 -4.79
N TYR A 72 11.13 6.41 -5.21
CA TYR A 72 10.85 5.26 -4.33
C TYR A 72 11.86 4.14 -4.56
N GLU A 73 12.75 3.92 -3.59
CA GLU A 73 13.71 2.81 -3.63
C GLU A 73 13.08 1.55 -3.05
N ILE A 74 12.52 0.72 -3.93
CA ILE A 74 11.72 -0.45 -3.53
C ILE A 74 12.64 -1.63 -3.22
N GLN A 75 12.48 -2.19 -2.01
CA GLN A 75 13.16 -3.38 -1.52
C GLN A 75 12.13 -4.42 -1.10
N LEU A 76 11.98 -5.48 -1.90
CA LEU A 76 11.10 -6.59 -1.57
C LEU A 76 11.87 -7.64 -0.78
N VAL A 77 11.32 -7.99 0.37
CA VAL A 77 11.87 -8.98 1.32
C VAL A 77 10.71 -9.76 1.95
N PRO A 78 10.95 -10.87 2.66
CA PRO A 78 9.86 -11.54 3.39
C PRO A 78 9.05 -10.58 4.24
N TRP A 79 7.71 -10.67 4.19
CA TRP A 79 6.80 -9.68 4.77
C TRP A 79 7.12 -9.28 6.21
N ALA A 80 7.37 -10.28 7.07
CA ALA A 80 7.69 -10.01 8.47
C ALA A 80 8.95 -9.14 8.62
N ARG A 81 9.93 -9.28 7.71
CA ARG A 81 11.13 -8.45 7.67
C ARG A 81 10.82 -7.05 7.15
N ALA A 82 10.01 -6.91 6.10
CA ALA A 82 9.59 -5.60 5.58
C ALA A 82 8.91 -4.79 6.69
N LEU A 83 7.96 -5.39 7.39
CA LEU A 83 7.26 -4.75 8.51
C LEU A 83 8.23 -4.39 9.65
N TRP A 84 9.13 -5.29 10.02
CA TRP A 84 10.14 -5.06 11.05
C TRP A 84 11.07 -3.89 10.71
N MET A 85 11.52 -3.79 9.45
CA MET A 85 12.38 -2.68 8.99
C MET A 85 11.65 -1.34 9.09
N ALA A 86 10.38 -1.28 8.67
CA ALA A 86 9.57 -0.07 8.82
C ALA A 86 9.35 0.29 10.30
N GLN A 87 9.02 -0.68 11.16
CA GLN A 87 8.87 -0.44 12.61
C GLN A 87 10.17 0.05 13.27
N ARG A 88 11.33 -0.22 12.67
CA ARG A 88 12.65 0.29 13.05
C ARG A 88 13.02 1.59 12.32
N GLU A 89 12.04 2.27 11.72
CA GLU A 89 12.23 3.59 11.10
C GLU A 89 13.24 3.61 9.94
N GLN A 90 13.46 2.45 9.29
CA GLN A 90 14.41 2.34 8.18
C GLN A 90 13.81 2.77 6.84
N GLY A 91 12.50 3.02 6.78
CA GLY A 91 11.79 3.47 5.59
C GLY A 91 10.29 3.24 5.70
N ALA A 92 9.60 3.44 4.59
CA ALA A 92 8.19 3.16 4.42
C ALA A 92 7.94 1.66 4.23
N VAL A 93 6.70 1.24 4.41
CA VAL A 93 6.25 -0.11 4.07
C VAL A 93 5.08 -0.07 3.11
N ALA A 94 5.17 -0.86 2.03
CA ALA A 94 4.11 -1.04 1.03
C ALA A 94 3.23 -2.25 1.36
N ASN A 95 2.04 -2.28 0.76
CA ASN A 95 1.09 -3.40 0.86
C ASN A 95 0.62 -3.70 2.27
N ILE A 96 0.55 -2.67 3.10
CA ILE A 96 0.17 -2.80 4.50
C ILE A 96 -1.32 -2.57 4.70
N SER A 97 -1.96 -3.50 5.42
CA SER A 97 -3.31 -3.32 5.94
C SER A 97 -3.32 -2.23 7.00
N TRP A 98 -4.31 -1.36 6.95
CA TRP A 98 -4.54 -0.41 8.03
C TRP A 98 -5.09 -1.14 9.26
N THR A 99 -4.53 -0.86 10.42
CA THR A 99 -5.08 -1.28 11.73
C THR A 99 -4.99 -0.12 12.72
N THR A 100 -5.85 -0.14 13.72
CA THR A 100 -5.82 0.84 14.81
C THR A 100 -4.46 0.88 15.49
N GLU A 101 -3.87 -0.26 15.80
CA GLU A 101 -2.56 -0.37 16.45
C GLU A 101 -1.45 0.28 15.59
N ARG A 102 -1.36 -0.09 14.32
CA ARG A 102 -0.33 0.43 13.42
C ARG A 102 -0.48 1.92 13.15
N SER A 103 -1.71 2.43 13.09
CA SER A 103 -2.00 3.85 12.86
C SER A 103 -1.50 4.77 13.98
N MET A 104 -1.26 4.24 15.17
CA MET A 104 -0.63 5.00 16.25
C MET A 104 0.82 5.35 15.96
N GLN A 105 1.54 4.51 15.19
CA GLN A 105 2.97 4.66 14.93
C GLN A 105 3.29 5.10 13.49
N MET A 106 2.35 4.91 12.55
CA MET A 106 2.57 5.16 11.13
C MET A 106 1.51 6.11 10.55
N ASP A 107 1.93 6.95 9.62
CA ASP A 107 1.07 7.71 8.73
C ASP A 107 0.77 6.88 7.49
N TYR A 108 -0.49 6.84 7.07
CA TYR A 108 -0.96 6.02 5.97
C TYR A 108 -1.33 6.87 4.74
N SER A 109 -1.02 6.34 3.57
CA SER A 109 -1.55 6.88 2.32
C SER A 109 -3.06 6.66 2.23
N VAL A 110 -3.71 7.28 1.24
CA VAL A 110 -5.00 6.79 0.74
C VAL A 110 -4.86 5.32 0.32
N PRO A 111 -5.97 4.55 0.25
CA PRO A 111 -5.93 3.18 -0.28
C PRO A 111 -5.36 3.14 -1.70
N ILE A 112 -4.22 2.46 -1.88
CA ILE A 112 -3.52 2.38 -3.17
C ILE A 112 -3.97 1.16 -3.98
N TYR A 113 -4.19 0.02 -3.32
CA TYR A 113 -4.58 -1.20 -4.00
C TYR A 113 -5.80 -1.83 -3.31
N PRO A 114 -6.96 -1.91 -3.99
CA PRO A 114 -8.14 -2.55 -3.43
C PRO A 114 -7.94 -4.06 -3.39
N THR A 115 -8.17 -4.67 -2.23
CA THR A 115 -8.15 -6.12 -2.09
C THR A 115 -9.05 -6.59 -0.95
N GLU A 116 -9.13 -7.89 -0.80
CA GLU A 116 -9.93 -8.60 0.18
C GLU A 116 -9.16 -9.77 0.78
N VAL A 117 -9.49 -10.14 1.99
CA VAL A 117 -9.02 -11.37 2.61
C VAL A 117 -10.01 -12.47 2.28
N VAL A 118 -9.53 -13.57 1.70
CA VAL A 118 -10.33 -14.74 1.39
C VAL A 118 -9.83 -15.97 2.18
N LEU A 119 -10.73 -16.94 2.36
CA LEU A 119 -10.39 -18.27 2.84
C LEU A 119 -10.21 -19.22 1.67
N VAL A 120 -9.10 -19.93 1.67
CA VAL A 120 -8.84 -21.02 0.75
C VAL A 120 -8.83 -22.33 1.53
N VAL A 121 -9.54 -23.32 1.04
CA VAL A 121 -9.64 -24.67 1.61
C VAL A 121 -9.20 -25.71 0.59
N LYS A 122 -8.83 -26.89 1.05
CA LYS A 122 -8.61 -28.03 0.17
C LYS A 122 -9.94 -28.56 -0.35
N LYS A 123 -10.03 -28.92 -1.65
CA LYS A 123 -11.19 -29.56 -2.26
C LYS A 123 -11.65 -30.78 -1.47
N GLY A 124 -12.96 -30.85 -1.23
CA GLY A 124 -13.58 -31.86 -0.39
C GLY A 124 -13.48 -31.61 1.12
N ARG A 125 -12.93 -30.45 1.50
CA ARG A 125 -12.85 -29.96 2.89
C ARG A 125 -13.56 -28.62 3.07
N GLU A 126 -14.45 -28.27 2.14
CA GLU A 126 -15.23 -27.03 2.20
C GLU A 126 -16.14 -27.05 3.42
N PHE A 127 -16.32 -25.89 4.00
CA PHE A 127 -17.27 -25.66 5.10
C PHE A 127 -18.04 -24.37 4.85
N ARG A 128 -19.22 -24.28 5.46
CA ARG A 128 -19.99 -23.04 5.42
C ARG A 128 -19.25 -21.98 6.23
N PHE A 129 -18.99 -20.84 5.61
CA PHE A 129 -18.40 -19.67 6.24
C PHE A 129 -19.32 -18.46 6.04
N GLU A 130 -19.95 -17.99 7.12
CA GLU A 130 -20.83 -16.82 7.13
C GLU A 130 -20.32 -15.76 8.11
N SER A 131 -19.53 -16.16 9.09
CA SER A 131 -18.98 -15.27 10.11
C SER A 131 -17.69 -15.84 10.72
N LEU A 132 -16.97 -15.02 11.48
CA LEU A 132 -15.75 -15.49 12.16
C LEU A 132 -16.00 -16.63 13.16
N SER A 133 -17.22 -16.75 13.71
CA SER A 133 -17.58 -17.86 14.60
C SER A 133 -17.52 -19.22 13.93
N ASP A 134 -17.65 -19.30 12.60
CA ASP A 134 -17.57 -20.55 11.83
C ASP A 134 -16.12 -21.09 11.74
N LEU A 135 -15.14 -20.27 12.14
CA LEU A 135 -13.73 -20.66 12.23
C LEU A 135 -13.37 -21.29 13.57
N LYS A 136 -14.30 -21.34 14.54
CA LYS A 136 -14.06 -21.96 15.83
C LYS A 136 -13.67 -23.43 15.68
N GLY A 137 -12.56 -23.81 16.34
CA GLY A 137 -12.03 -25.17 16.30
C GLY A 137 -11.26 -25.54 15.04
N LYS A 138 -11.11 -24.60 14.08
CA LYS A 138 -10.32 -24.79 12.87
C LYS A 138 -8.95 -24.15 13.03
N LEU A 139 -7.93 -24.81 12.48
CA LEU A 139 -6.58 -24.27 12.40
C LEU A 139 -6.38 -23.56 11.06
N ILE A 140 -6.17 -22.25 11.10
CA ILE A 140 -6.07 -21.41 9.90
C ILE A 140 -4.59 -21.03 9.66
N GLY A 141 -4.08 -21.33 8.49
CA GLY A 141 -2.75 -20.87 8.07
C GLY A 141 -2.75 -19.36 7.83
N ALA A 142 -1.87 -18.65 8.51
CA ALA A 142 -1.79 -17.20 8.50
C ALA A 142 -0.35 -16.72 8.21
N GLY A 143 -0.18 -15.53 7.65
CA GLY A 143 1.13 -14.92 7.45
C GLY A 143 1.74 -14.45 8.76
N LEU A 144 3.03 -14.68 8.94
CA LEU A 144 3.77 -14.10 10.07
C LEU A 144 3.82 -12.57 9.91
N GLY A 145 3.38 -11.84 10.94
CA GLY A 145 3.28 -10.38 10.92
C GLY A 145 2.13 -9.83 10.06
N SER A 146 1.33 -10.68 9.39
CA SER A 146 0.14 -10.23 8.67
C SER A 146 -1.00 -9.88 9.62
N SER A 147 -1.75 -8.85 9.25
CA SER A 147 -3.05 -8.48 9.81
C SER A 147 -4.14 -8.85 8.82
N TYR A 148 -5.31 -9.12 9.33
CA TYR A 148 -6.51 -9.43 8.55
C TYR A 148 -7.68 -8.52 8.96
N ARG A 149 -7.39 -7.29 9.38
CA ARG A 149 -8.27 -6.28 9.97
C ARG A 149 -8.52 -6.49 11.45
N ASP A 150 -8.82 -5.39 12.15
CA ASP A 150 -8.92 -5.35 13.62
C ASP A 150 -9.87 -6.42 14.19
N GLU A 151 -11.00 -6.69 13.53
CA GLU A 151 -11.97 -7.67 13.99
C GLU A 151 -11.42 -9.11 13.97
N VAL A 152 -10.77 -9.48 12.86
CA VAL A 152 -10.14 -10.81 12.71
C VAL A 152 -8.96 -10.95 13.66
N ASP A 153 -8.12 -9.91 13.72
CA ASP A 153 -6.93 -9.89 14.58
C ASP A 153 -7.33 -9.98 16.07
N ALA A 154 -8.40 -9.31 16.47
CA ALA A 154 -8.96 -9.43 17.82
C ALA A 154 -9.50 -10.83 18.11
N ALA A 155 -10.17 -11.49 17.16
CA ALA A 155 -10.63 -12.86 17.31
C ALA A 155 -9.46 -13.84 17.46
N ILE A 156 -8.38 -13.64 16.70
CA ILE A 156 -7.13 -14.40 16.82
C ILE A 156 -6.50 -14.18 18.20
N ALA A 157 -6.39 -12.92 18.63
CA ALA A 157 -5.80 -12.58 19.92
C ALA A 157 -6.56 -13.17 21.13
N ARG A 158 -7.89 -13.29 21.04
CA ARG A 158 -8.72 -13.96 22.07
C ARG A 158 -8.66 -15.48 22.00
N GLY A 159 -8.06 -16.07 20.97
CA GLY A 159 -8.06 -17.52 20.76
C GLY A 159 -9.36 -18.08 20.17
N ASP A 160 -10.28 -17.22 19.70
CA ASP A 160 -11.50 -17.66 19.00
C ASP A 160 -11.16 -18.31 17.65
N ILE A 161 -10.08 -17.86 17.01
CA ILE A 161 -9.52 -18.39 15.77
C ILE A 161 -8.10 -18.88 16.05
N LEU A 162 -7.87 -20.18 15.85
CA LEU A 162 -6.53 -20.75 15.97
C LEU A 162 -5.74 -20.52 14.67
N VAL A 163 -4.49 -20.06 14.78
CA VAL A 163 -3.67 -19.78 13.61
C VAL A 163 -2.30 -20.47 13.67
N ASP A 164 -1.88 -21.04 12.54
CA ASP A 164 -0.52 -21.47 12.26
C ASP A 164 0.16 -20.38 11.42
N ARG A 165 1.07 -19.59 12.03
CA ARG A 165 1.74 -18.50 11.35
C ARG A 165 3.01 -18.98 10.65
N ASP A 166 3.11 -18.68 9.38
CA ASP A 166 4.24 -19.03 8.52
C ASP A 166 4.74 -17.79 7.76
N PRO A 167 6.04 -17.53 7.70
CA PRO A 167 6.59 -16.41 6.95
C PRO A 167 6.44 -16.58 5.43
N ASN A 168 6.28 -17.82 4.94
CA ASN A 168 6.28 -18.14 3.53
C ASN A 168 4.88 -18.53 3.04
N GLN A 169 4.40 -17.83 2.00
CA GLN A 169 3.07 -18.04 1.42
C GLN A 169 2.93 -19.44 0.79
N LEU A 170 3.95 -19.88 0.06
CA LEU A 170 3.90 -21.19 -0.59
C LEU A 170 3.89 -22.34 0.41
N ASN A 171 4.58 -22.19 1.55
CA ASN A 171 4.50 -23.17 2.63
C ASN A 171 3.10 -23.27 3.22
N ARG A 172 2.37 -22.14 3.36
CA ARG A 172 0.97 -22.19 3.80
C ARG A 172 0.09 -22.98 2.83
N MET A 173 0.31 -22.81 1.51
CA MET A 173 -0.39 -23.59 0.49
C MET A 173 -0.05 -25.10 0.58
N ARG A 174 1.21 -25.46 0.82
CA ARG A 174 1.62 -26.86 1.06
C ARG A 174 0.98 -27.44 2.32
N LYS A 175 0.94 -26.68 3.42
CA LYS A 175 0.26 -27.08 4.65
C LYS A 175 -1.23 -27.33 4.41
N LEU A 176 -1.89 -26.52 3.62
CA LEU A 176 -3.29 -26.70 3.23
C LEU A 176 -3.48 -28.01 2.47
N LEU A 177 -2.70 -28.24 1.41
CA LEU A 177 -2.81 -29.45 0.60
C LEU A 177 -2.49 -30.73 1.38
N SER A 178 -1.58 -30.66 2.36
CA SER A 178 -1.25 -31.80 3.24
C SER A 178 -2.25 -32.00 4.38
N GLY A 179 -3.25 -31.12 4.52
CA GLY A 179 -4.24 -31.18 5.59
C GLY A 179 -3.72 -30.80 6.98
N ARG A 180 -2.56 -30.13 7.07
CA ARG A 180 -2.01 -29.62 8.34
C ARG A 180 -2.77 -28.42 8.88
N VAL A 181 -3.43 -27.67 7.99
CA VAL A 181 -4.36 -26.58 8.34
C VAL A 181 -5.68 -26.82 7.62
N ASP A 182 -6.79 -26.36 8.21
CA ASP A 182 -8.13 -26.54 7.66
C ASP A 182 -8.42 -25.54 6.53
N ALA A 183 -7.87 -24.34 6.66
CA ALA A 183 -7.95 -23.27 5.64
C ALA A 183 -6.72 -22.38 5.73
N ILE A 184 -6.53 -21.49 4.75
CA ILE A 184 -5.53 -20.42 4.81
C ILE A 184 -6.17 -19.06 4.53
N PHE A 185 -5.72 -18.01 5.22
CA PHE A 185 -6.01 -16.63 4.83
C PHE A 185 -5.13 -16.20 3.67
N VAL A 186 -5.72 -15.60 2.64
CA VAL A 186 -5.02 -15.00 1.51
C VAL A 186 -5.49 -13.56 1.35
N GLY A 187 -4.60 -12.60 1.60
CA GLY A 187 -4.87 -11.16 1.59
C GLY A 187 -4.84 -10.51 0.20
N ALA A 188 -4.40 -11.23 -0.84
CA ALA A 188 -4.43 -10.75 -2.23
C ALA A 188 -5.74 -11.11 -2.96
N GLY A 189 -6.75 -11.58 -2.24
CA GLY A 189 -8.05 -11.96 -2.75
C GLY A 189 -8.00 -13.15 -3.71
N ARG A 190 -9.09 -13.36 -4.45
CA ARG A 190 -9.21 -14.44 -5.43
C ARG A 190 -8.17 -14.35 -6.55
N VAL A 191 -7.87 -13.13 -6.98
CA VAL A 191 -6.86 -12.89 -8.03
C VAL A 191 -5.48 -13.35 -7.55
N GLY A 192 -5.12 -13.04 -6.30
CA GLY A 192 -3.86 -13.50 -5.70
C GLY A 192 -3.77 -15.02 -5.60
N VAL A 193 -4.84 -15.70 -5.17
CA VAL A 193 -4.89 -17.17 -5.15
C VAL A 193 -4.64 -17.73 -6.54
N LYS A 194 -5.36 -17.25 -7.55
CA LYS A 194 -5.19 -17.67 -8.95
C LYS A 194 -3.75 -17.46 -9.43
N THR A 195 -3.23 -16.25 -9.25
CA THR A 195 -1.87 -15.91 -9.69
C THR A 195 -0.81 -16.79 -9.03
N MET A 196 -0.92 -17.05 -7.73
CA MET A 196 0.01 -17.94 -7.02
C MET A 196 -0.02 -19.37 -7.55
N ILE A 197 -1.21 -19.90 -7.80
CA ILE A 197 -1.37 -21.25 -8.35
C ILE A 197 -0.74 -21.32 -9.74
N GLU A 198 -1.09 -20.39 -10.63
CA GLU A 198 -0.63 -20.38 -12.03
C GLU A 198 0.88 -20.14 -12.17
N SER A 199 1.47 -19.32 -11.28
CA SER A 199 2.89 -18.98 -11.30
C SER A 199 3.80 -20.02 -10.61
N THR A 200 3.23 -20.96 -9.85
CA THR A 200 3.98 -21.95 -9.09
C THR A 200 3.82 -23.34 -9.73
N PRO A 201 4.87 -23.88 -10.38
CA PRO A 201 4.77 -25.18 -11.07
C PRO A 201 4.17 -26.30 -10.22
N GLU A 202 4.56 -26.39 -8.95
CA GLU A 202 4.07 -27.37 -7.98
C GLU A 202 2.53 -27.33 -7.80
N PHE A 203 1.91 -26.16 -7.95
CA PHE A 203 0.48 -25.98 -7.72
C PHE A 203 -0.34 -25.93 -9.01
N LYS A 204 0.29 -25.62 -10.13
CA LYS A 204 -0.39 -25.48 -11.43
C LYS A 204 -1.15 -26.73 -11.81
N ASP A 205 -0.53 -27.90 -11.66
CA ASP A 205 -1.15 -29.20 -11.97
C ASP A 205 -2.14 -29.68 -10.92
N ARG A 206 -2.25 -28.96 -9.80
CA ARG A 206 -3.11 -29.23 -8.66
C ARG A 206 -4.09 -28.07 -8.38
N ALA A 207 -4.32 -27.23 -9.37
CA ALA A 207 -5.13 -26.01 -9.23
C ALA A 207 -6.55 -26.31 -8.72
N ASP A 208 -7.12 -27.43 -9.13
CA ASP A 208 -8.47 -27.86 -8.74
C ASP A 208 -8.57 -28.35 -7.28
N GLU A 209 -7.43 -28.55 -6.60
CA GLU A 209 -7.42 -28.88 -5.17
C GLU A 209 -7.60 -27.64 -4.26
N PHE A 210 -7.49 -26.44 -4.81
CA PHE A 210 -7.67 -25.19 -4.06
C PHE A 210 -9.06 -24.60 -4.30
N VAL A 211 -9.86 -24.48 -3.26
CA VAL A 211 -11.20 -23.89 -3.32
C VAL A 211 -11.25 -22.61 -2.51
N VAL A 212 -11.58 -21.51 -3.15
CA VAL A 212 -11.81 -20.24 -2.46
C VAL A 212 -13.25 -20.19 -1.98
N LEU A 213 -13.48 -20.06 -0.68
CA LEU A 213 -14.83 -19.97 -0.12
C LEU A 213 -15.55 -18.72 -0.67
N PRO A 214 -16.89 -18.81 -0.87
CA PRO A 214 -17.67 -17.74 -1.52
C PRO A 214 -17.59 -16.40 -0.80
N LYS A 215 -17.71 -16.42 0.54
CA LYS A 215 -17.74 -15.20 1.35
C LYS A 215 -16.32 -14.75 1.70
N VAL A 216 -16.06 -13.46 1.51
CA VAL A 216 -14.81 -12.83 1.93
C VAL A 216 -14.76 -12.69 3.46
N VAL A 217 -13.57 -12.80 4.02
CA VAL A 217 -13.33 -12.59 5.46
C VAL A 217 -13.42 -11.11 5.79
N ALA A 218 -12.76 -10.28 4.97
CA ALA A 218 -12.73 -8.84 5.15
C ALA A 218 -12.36 -8.13 3.83
N VAL A 219 -12.85 -6.91 3.64
CA VAL A 219 -12.32 -5.97 2.65
C VAL A 219 -11.10 -5.29 3.26
N ASP A 220 -9.96 -5.41 2.60
CA ASP A 220 -8.66 -4.97 3.15
C ASP A 220 -7.85 -4.18 2.13
N PRO A 221 -8.21 -2.92 1.84
CA PRO A 221 -7.45 -2.08 0.94
C PRO A 221 -6.03 -1.86 1.48
N LEU A 222 -5.04 -1.95 0.59
CA LEU A 222 -3.64 -1.85 0.94
C LEU A 222 -3.11 -0.42 0.76
N HIS A 223 -2.19 -0.06 1.62
CA HIS A 223 -1.62 1.27 1.73
C HIS A 223 -0.09 1.26 1.61
N LEU A 224 0.49 2.43 1.39
CA LEU A 224 1.83 2.77 1.81
C LEU A 224 1.74 3.38 3.21
N ALA A 225 2.57 2.93 4.13
CA ALA A 225 2.67 3.56 5.46
C ALA A 225 4.10 3.97 5.77
N ILE A 226 4.25 5.11 6.43
CA ILE A 226 5.53 5.69 6.80
C ILE A 226 5.55 5.90 8.31
N PRO A 227 6.58 5.45 9.04
CA PRO A 227 6.72 5.77 10.46
C PRO A 227 6.63 7.27 10.71
N LYS A 228 5.80 7.69 11.67
CA LYS A 228 5.58 9.11 12.01
C LYS A 228 6.87 9.85 12.37
N SER A 229 7.79 9.13 13.01
CA SER A 229 9.12 9.66 13.41
C SER A 229 9.99 10.10 12.24
N LEU A 230 9.75 9.56 11.03
CA LEU A 230 10.49 9.98 9.83
C LEU A 230 10.05 11.35 9.29
N ASN A 231 8.95 11.93 9.81
CA ASN A 231 8.45 13.25 9.46
C ASN A 231 8.26 13.46 7.94
N LYS A 232 7.70 12.45 7.24
CA LYS A 232 7.47 12.45 5.78
C LYS A 232 6.03 12.77 5.39
N THR A 233 5.29 13.46 6.24
CA THR A 233 3.86 13.77 6.02
C THR A 233 3.64 14.54 4.72
N GLU A 234 4.53 15.49 4.35
CA GLU A 234 4.40 16.25 3.11
C GLU A 234 4.58 15.36 1.86
N ALA A 235 5.59 14.48 1.88
CA ALA A 235 5.81 13.51 0.80
C ALA A 235 4.60 12.58 0.64
N LEU A 236 4.05 12.09 1.76
CA LEU A 236 2.85 11.26 1.75
C LEU A 236 1.63 12.00 1.19
N GLN A 237 1.47 13.28 1.50
CA GLN A 237 0.41 14.12 0.94
C GLN A 237 0.60 14.36 -0.56
N ARG A 238 1.84 14.56 -1.04
CA ARG A 238 2.13 14.65 -2.48
C ARG A 238 1.74 13.36 -3.19
N LEU A 239 2.15 12.20 -2.62
CA LEU A 239 1.78 10.88 -3.12
C LEU A 239 0.25 10.72 -3.20
N ASN A 240 -0.47 11.08 -2.14
CA ASN A 240 -1.93 10.95 -2.10
C ASN A 240 -2.62 11.78 -3.20
N ARG A 241 -2.19 13.04 -3.38
CA ARG A 241 -2.71 13.90 -4.46
C ARG A 241 -2.41 13.33 -5.85
N ALA A 242 -1.18 12.87 -6.06
CA ALA A 242 -0.76 12.28 -7.33
C ALA A 242 -1.53 10.98 -7.63
N TYR A 243 -1.72 10.12 -6.63
CA TYR A 243 -2.50 8.89 -6.77
C TYR A 243 -3.95 9.18 -7.17
N THR A 244 -4.60 10.12 -6.48
CA THR A 244 -5.99 10.53 -6.80
C THR A 244 -6.09 11.03 -8.23
N LYS A 245 -5.18 11.91 -8.65
CA LYS A 245 -5.12 12.46 -10.02
C LYS A 245 -4.92 11.36 -11.08
N LEU A 246 -3.98 10.44 -10.87
CA LEU A 246 -3.74 9.31 -11.79
C LEU A 246 -4.96 8.39 -11.88
N LYS A 247 -5.62 8.12 -10.76
CA LYS A 247 -6.81 7.29 -10.70
C LYS A 247 -7.99 7.92 -11.44
N GLU A 248 -8.24 9.22 -11.25
CA GLU A 248 -9.30 9.98 -11.94
C GLU A 248 -9.08 10.05 -13.45
N ARG A 249 -7.84 10.13 -13.92
CA ARG A 249 -7.49 10.07 -15.35
C ARG A 249 -7.59 8.67 -15.95
N GLY A 250 -7.75 7.62 -15.13
CA GLY A 250 -7.74 6.23 -15.57
C GLY A 250 -6.34 5.65 -15.81
N ASP A 251 -5.28 6.38 -15.48
CA ASP A 251 -3.89 5.98 -15.69
C ASP A 251 -3.43 4.79 -14.84
N LEU A 252 -4.28 4.30 -13.93
CA LEU A 252 -4.00 3.14 -13.07
C LEU A 252 -4.91 1.94 -13.41
N ALA A 253 -5.78 2.04 -14.41
CA ALA A 253 -6.82 1.04 -14.69
C ALA A 253 -6.26 -0.35 -15.07
N ASP A 254 -5.07 -0.41 -15.64
CA ASP A 254 -4.38 -1.65 -16.00
C ASP A 254 -3.63 -2.31 -14.83
N LEU A 255 -3.45 -1.59 -13.72
CA LEU A 255 -2.73 -2.04 -12.52
C LEU A 255 -3.68 -2.44 -11.38
N LEU A 256 -4.93 -2.00 -11.43
CA LEU A 256 -5.92 -2.26 -10.39
C LEU A 256 -6.80 -3.45 -10.78
N PRO A 257 -7.26 -4.27 -9.82
CA PRO A 257 -8.21 -5.34 -10.10
C PRO A 257 -9.53 -4.76 -10.62
N ARG A 258 -10.15 -5.48 -11.56
CA ARG A 258 -11.45 -5.15 -12.13
C ARG A 258 -12.58 -5.67 -11.27
#